data_06b8fbe7c8d28bd2de3cb1dba90618b9
#
_entry.id   06b8fbe7c8d28bd2de3cb1dba90618b9
#
_cell.length_a   1.000
_cell.length_b   1.000
_cell.length_c   1.000
_cell.angle_alpha   90.00
_cell.angle_beta   90.00
_cell.angle_gamma   90.00
#
_symmetry.space_group_name_H-M   'P 1'
#
loop_
_entity.id
_entity.type
_entity.pdbx_description
1 polymer ?
#
loop_
_entity_poly.entity_id
_entity_poly.type
_entity_poly.pdbx_seq_one_letter_code
_entity_poly.pdbx_strand_id
1 'polypeptide(L)'
;MNLTILDTNLEPLAILDTYESLIWTDRYQAYGDFEIYESVRDDGLLSMLKQDYYLENTDSDHIMIIEQTQISSDTDSGNHLKISGRSLESLLERRIVWGQKILSGSFQNGVETLLNENIISPTDANRKIENFIFKASTDPYIVALK
;
A
#
# COMPACT_ATOMS: atom_id res chain seq x y z
N MET A 1 -6.62 16.93 -9.25
CA MET A 1 -5.98 15.93 -8.41
C MET A 1 -4.93 15.24 -9.26
N ASN A 2 -3.67 15.28 -8.87
CA ASN A 2 -2.58 14.64 -9.61
C ASN A 2 -2.10 13.46 -8.81
N LEU A 3 -1.92 12.33 -9.47
CA LEU A 3 -1.35 11.14 -8.87
C LEU A 3 0.10 10.99 -9.35
N THR A 4 1.01 10.69 -8.44
CA THR A 4 2.39 10.33 -8.77
C THR A 4 2.53 8.81 -8.73
N ILE A 5 3.03 8.23 -9.81
CA ILE A 5 3.37 6.81 -9.86
C ILE A 5 4.78 6.65 -9.31
N LEU A 6 4.95 5.78 -8.32
CA LEU A 6 6.24 5.47 -7.72
C LEU A 6 6.59 4.01 -8.01
N ASP A 7 7.88 3.73 -8.14
CA ASP A 7 8.38 2.36 -8.26
C ASP A 7 8.42 1.62 -6.90
N THR A 8 8.93 0.40 -6.88
CA THR A 8 9.09 -0.42 -5.66
C THR A 8 10.07 0.16 -4.63
N ASN A 9 10.89 1.15 -5.01
CA ASN A 9 11.80 1.86 -4.13
C ASN A 9 11.24 3.21 -3.66
N LEU A 10 9.98 3.51 -4.01
CA LEU A 10 9.31 4.79 -3.77
C LEU A 10 9.92 5.96 -4.58
N GLU A 11 10.60 5.67 -5.69
CA GLU A 11 11.12 6.70 -6.59
C GLU A 11 10.03 7.11 -7.60
N PRO A 12 9.83 8.41 -7.83
CA PRO A 12 8.81 8.88 -8.75
C PRO A 12 9.15 8.55 -10.21
N LEU A 13 8.20 7.97 -10.92
CA LEU A 13 8.32 7.60 -12.34
C LEU A 13 7.59 8.55 -13.27
N ALA A 14 6.34 8.87 -12.94
CA ALA A 14 5.47 9.66 -13.80
C ALA A 14 4.33 10.29 -12.98
N ILE A 15 3.69 11.28 -13.59
CA ILE A 15 2.46 11.87 -13.07
C ILE A 15 1.29 11.33 -13.91
N LEU A 16 0.27 10.83 -13.24
CA LEU A 16 -0.99 10.44 -13.84
C LEU A 16 -2.00 11.56 -13.58
N ASP A 17 -2.24 12.36 -14.60
CA ASP A 17 -3.14 13.52 -14.56
C ASP A 17 -4.38 13.37 -15.47
N THR A 18 -4.40 12.30 -16.27
CA THR A 18 -5.47 11.99 -17.21
C THR A 18 -6.11 10.66 -16.88
N TYR A 19 -7.29 10.68 -16.31
CA TYR A 19 -8.12 9.50 -16.05
C TYR A 19 -9.59 9.86 -16.23
N GLU A 20 -10.41 8.88 -16.60
CA GLU A 20 -11.85 9.07 -16.78
C GLU A 20 -12.58 9.10 -15.44
N SER A 21 -12.13 8.27 -14.50
CA SER A 21 -12.70 8.18 -13.17
C SER A 21 -11.62 7.80 -12.15
N LEU A 22 -11.68 8.44 -10.98
CA LEU A 22 -10.88 8.12 -9.81
C LEU A 22 -11.78 8.03 -8.58
N ILE A 23 -11.73 6.89 -7.93
CA ILE A 23 -12.27 6.71 -6.58
C ILE A 23 -11.07 6.52 -5.66
N TRP A 24 -10.97 7.36 -4.63
CA TRP A 24 -9.91 7.28 -3.63
C TRP A 24 -10.55 7.37 -2.25
N THR A 25 -10.39 6.35 -1.44
CA THR A 25 -11.04 6.22 -0.14
C THR A 25 -10.02 6.10 0.98
N ASP A 26 -9.94 7.12 1.81
CA ASP A 26 -9.16 7.08 3.05
C ASP A 26 -10.04 6.56 4.19
N ARG A 27 -9.48 5.69 5.05
CA ARG A 27 -10.19 5.13 6.22
C ARG A 27 -9.35 5.27 7.48
N TYR A 28 -10.01 5.63 8.57
CA TYR A 28 -9.33 5.85 9.85
C TYR A 28 -8.92 4.55 10.57
N GLN A 29 -9.74 3.50 10.48
CA GLN A 29 -9.54 2.25 11.24
C GLN A 29 -9.26 1.02 10.35
N ALA A 30 -9.07 1.23 9.08
CA ALA A 30 -8.78 0.19 8.10
C ALA A 30 -7.93 0.78 6.99
N TYR A 31 -7.33 -0.07 6.18
CA TYR A 31 -6.69 0.40 4.96
C TYR A 31 -7.70 1.08 4.03
N GLY A 32 -7.24 2.09 3.32
CA GLY A 32 -7.96 2.73 2.23
C GLY A 32 -7.93 1.87 0.96
N ASP A 33 -8.68 2.28 -0.05
CA ASP A 33 -8.69 1.66 -1.36
C ASP A 33 -8.84 2.70 -2.47
N PHE A 34 -8.41 2.34 -3.66
CA PHE A 34 -8.60 3.18 -4.83
C PHE A 34 -9.03 2.35 -6.04
N GLU A 35 -9.69 3.03 -6.96
CA GLU A 35 -10.01 2.53 -8.29
C GLU A 35 -9.83 3.64 -9.31
N ILE A 36 -9.05 3.37 -10.35
CA ILE A 36 -8.85 4.26 -11.50
C ILE A 36 -9.42 3.57 -12.72
N TYR A 37 -10.16 4.33 -13.52
CA TYR A 37 -10.65 3.91 -14.81
C TYR A 37 -10.15 4.88 -15.88
N GLU A 38 -9.55 4.35 -16.93
CA GLU A 38 -8.93 5.13 -18.01
C GLU A 38 -9.01 4.40 -19.36
N SER A 39 -9.10 5.15 -20.43
CA SER A 39 -8.93 4.62 -21.79
C SER A 39 -7.47 4.23 -22.03
N VAL A 40 -7.26 3.03 -22.57
CA VAL A 40 -5.90 2.57 -22.92
C VAL A 40 -5.34 3.44 -24.05
N ARG A 41 -4.21 4.08 -23.79
CA ARG A 41 -3.45 4.88 -24.74
C ARG A 41 -2.09 4.23 -24.99
N ASP A 42 -1.52 4.48 -26.17
CA ASP A 42 -0.19 3.99 -26.53
C ASP A 42 0.91 4.99 -26.11
N ASP A 43 0.86 5.42 -24.85
CA ASP A 43 1.77 6.42 -24.27
C ASP A 43 2.79 5.82 -23.28
N GLY A 44 2.85 4.50 -23.18
CA GLY A 44 3.73 3.79 -22.25
C GLY A 44 3.21 3.72 -20.81
N LEU A 45 2.06 4.30 -20.50
CA LEU A 45 1.47 4.33 -19.15
C LEU A 45 1.27 2.92 -18.58
N LEU A 46 0.82 1.97 -19.40
CA LEU A 46 0.68 0.56 -19.00
C LEU A 46 1.98 -0.05 -18.48
N SER A 47 3.13 0.40 -19.00
CA SER A 47 4.43 -0.10 -18.55
C SER A 47 4.83 0.42 -17.16
N MET A 48 4.19 1.49 -16.70
CA MET A 48 4.44 2.16 -15.42
C MET A 48 3.42 1.76 -14.34
N LEU A 49 2.23 1.29 -14.75
CA LEU A 49 1.16 0.87 -13.83
C LEU A 49 1.24 -0.63 -13.53
N LYS A 50 2.34 -1.04 -12.92
CA LYS A 50 2.62 -2.43 -12.59
C LYS A 50 2.12 -2.79 -11.20
N GLN A 51 1.82 -4.07 -11.01
CA GLN A 51 1.56 -4.62 -9.70
C GLN A 51 2.74 -4.36 -8.76
N ASP A 52 2.46 -4.07 -7.50
CA ASP A 52 3.39 -3.70 -6.44
C ASP A 52 4.11 -2.33 -6.64
N TYR A 53 3.72 -1.53 -7.64
CA TYR A 53 4.06 -0.12 -7.71
C TYR A 53 3.08 0.70 -6.85
N TYR A 54 3.43 1.95 -6.57
CA TYR A 54 2.67 2.78 -5.65
C TYR A 54 2.08 3.99 -6.35
N LEU A 55 1.00 4.50 -5.75
CA LEU A 55 0.37 5.76 -6.14
C LEU A 55 0.35 6.69 -4.94
N GLU A 56 0.88 7.88 -5.13
CA GLU A 56 0.80 8.98 -4.19
C GLU A 56 -0.21 10.01 -4.68
N ASN A 57 -1.07 10.45 -3.80
CA ASN A 57 -2.02 11.51 -4.05
C ASN A 57 -1.68 12.71 -3.17
N THR A 58 -1.49 13.88 -3.79
CA THR A 58 -1.15 15.12 -3.06
C THR A 58 -2.21 15.58 -2.05
N ASP A 59 -3.44 15.10 -2.20
CA ASP A 59 -4.56 15.46 -1.34
C ASP A 59 -4.84 14.42 -0.22
N SER A 60 -4.00 13.39 -0.10
CA SER A 60 -4.11 12.31 0.89
C SER A 60 -2.77 12.07 1.59
N ASP A 61 -2.81 11.69 2.85
CA ASP A 61 -1.64 11.26 3.61
C ASP A 61 -1.31 9.77 3.38
N HIS A 62 -2.14 9.06 2.62
CA HIS A 62 -1.97 7.64 2.34
C HIS A 62 -1.37 7.39 0.96
N ILE A 63 -0.41 6.48 0.90
CA ILE A 63 0.12 5.94 -0.35
C ILE A 63 -0.62 4.64 -0.64
N MET A 64 -1.06 4.44 -1.89
CA MET A 64 -1.74 3.23 -2.32
C MET A 64 -0.78 2.31 -3.08
N ILE A 65 -0.97 0.99 -2.93
CA ILE A 65 -0.26 -0.03 -3.68
C ILE A 65 -1.14 -0.56 -4.80
N ILE A 66 -0.59 -0.66 -6.02
CA ILE A 66 -1.29 -1.23 -7.17
C ILE A 66 -1.32 -2.76 -6.99
N GLU A 67 -2.50 -3.32 -6.76
CA GLU A 67 -2.68 -4.75 -6.56
C GLU A 67 -3.24 -5.45 -7.80
N GLN A 68 -4.04 -4.74 -8.59
CA GLN A 68 -4.68 -5.31 -9.77
C GLN A 68 -4.73 -4.30 -10.92
N THR A 69 -4.37 -4.79 -12.09
CA THR A 69 -4.51 -4.07 -13.36
C THR A 69 -5.32 -4.95 -14.31
N GLN A 70 -6.45 -4.47 -14.78
CA GLN A 70 -7.35 -5.19 -15.67
C GLN A 70 -7.58 -4.37 -16.94
N ILE A 71 -7.41 -5.01 -18.09
CA ILE A 71 -7.76 -4.43 -19.39
C ILE A 71 -9.06 -5.07 -19.84
N SER A 72 -10.04 -4.24 -20.19
CA SER A 72 -11.29 -4.65 -20.81
C SER A 72 -11.37 -4.06 -22.22
N SER A 73 -11.90 -4.83 -23.16
CA SER A 73 -12.11 -4.40 -24.54
C SER A 73 -13.60 -4.41 -24.84
N ASP A 74 -14.09 -3.29 -25.29
CA ASP A 74 -15.48 -3.14 -25.76
C ASP A 74 -15.47 -2.68 -27.22
N THR A 75 -16.38 -3.23 -28.01
CA THR A 75 -16.53 -2.89 -29.44
C THR A 75 -16.97 -1.45 -29.68
N ASP A 76 -17.68 -0.87 -28.73
CA ASP A 76 -18.28 0.46 -28.88
C ASP A 76 -17.45 1.58 -28.23
N SER A 77 -16.75 1.27 -27.11
CA SER A 77 -15.99 2.25 -26.32
C SER A 77 -14.47 2.05 -26.35
N GLY A 78 -14.00 0.97 -27.00
CA GLY A 78 -12.56 0.68 -27.13
C GLY A 78 -11.97 -0.08 -25.94
N ASN A 79 -10.68 0.09 -25.72
CA ASN A 79 -9.97 -0.58 -24.65
C ASN A 79 -9.90 0.32 -23.43
N HIS A 80 -10.32 -0.19 -22.29
CA HIS A 80 -10.25 0.48 -21.00
C HIS A 80 -9.35 -0.24 -20.02
N LEU A 81 -8.67 0.55 -19.21
CA LEU A 81 -7.80 0.12 -18.13
C LEU A 81 -8.48 0.41 -16.80
N LYS A 82 -8.64 -0.62 -15.99
CA LYS A 82 -9.06 -0.51 -14.59
C LYS A 82 -7.90 -0.89 -13.70
N ILE A 83 -7.52 0.03 -12.81
CA ILE A 83 -6.44 -0.17 -11.85
C ILE A 83 -7.04 -0.05 -10.47
N SER A 84 -6.71 -0.97 -9.58
CA SER A 84 -7.20 -0.92 -8.20
C SER A 84 -6.16 -1.45 -7.23
N GLY A 85 -6.33 -1.07 -5.98
CA GLY A 85 -5.49 -1.49 -4.91
C GLY A 85 -5.88 -0.87 -3.58
N ARG A 86 -5.02 -1.03 -2.60
CA ARG A 86 -5.26 -0.62 -1.22
C ARG A 86 -4.10 0.21 -0.70
N SER A 87 -4.32 0.91 0.41
CA SER A 87 -3.26 1.68 1.05
C SER A 87 -2.18 0.77 1.68
N LEU A 88 -1.00 1.35 1.93
CA LEU A 88 0.18 0.61 2.42
C LEU A 88 -0.08 -0.16 3.71
N GLU A 89 -1.04 0.26 4.55
CA GLU A 89 -1.43 -0.45 5.76
C GLU A 89 -1.90 -1.89 5.46
N SER A 90 -2.42 -2.15 4.26
CA SER A 90 -2.82 -3.48 3.82
C SER A 90 -1.66 -4.49 3.75
N LEU A 91 -0.41 -4.00 3.67
CA LEU A 91 0.77 -4.86 3.69
C LEU A 91 0.88 -5.67 4.98
N LEU A 92 0.36 -5.16 6.10
CA LEU A 92 0.33 -5.87 7.37
C LEU A 92 -0.51 -7.15 7.31
N GLU A 93 -1.54 -7.20 6.48
CA GLU A 93 -2.36 -8.39 6.26
C GLU A 93 -1.62 -9.51 5.52
N ARG A 94 -0.54 -9.19 4.81
CA ARG A 94 0.27 -10.19 4.10
C ARG A 94 1.09 -11.06 5.03
N ARG A 95 1.07 -10.80 6.35
CA ARG A 95 1.87 -11.53 7.35
C ARG A 95 1.00 -11.99 8.51
N ILE A 96 1.19 -13.26 8.88
CA ILE A 96 0.52 -13.89 10.01
C ILE A 96 1.56 -14.12 11.09
N VAL A 97 1.23 -13.82 12.33
CA VAL A 97 2.06 -14.19 13.50
C VAL A 97 1.92 -15.69 13.73
N TRP A 98 3.00 -16.42 13.59
CA TRP A 98 3.03 -17.88 13.77
C TRP A 98 3.33 -18.23 15.23
N GLY A 99 2.44 -19.00 15.81
CA GLY A 99 2.58 -19.47 17.19
C GLY A 99 2.14 -18.45 18.23
N GLN A 100 2.11 -18.89 19.46
CA GLN A 100 1.75 -18.08 20.61
C GLN A 100 2.92 -17.17 21.00
N LYS A 101 2.63 -15.86 21.16
CA LYS A 101 3.59 -14.88 21.66
C LYS A 101 3.11 -14.34 23.01
N ILE A 102 4.00 -14.37 23.99
CA ILE A 102 3.78 -13.71 25.28
C ILE A 102 4.45 -12.34 25.18
N LEU A 103 3.64 -11.32 25.16
CA LEU A 103 4.11 -9.93 25.13
C LEU A 103 4.08 -9.38 26.55
N SER A 104 5.13 -8.67 26.94
CA SER A 104 5.23 -8.03 28.24
C SER A 104 5.77 -6.61 28.09
N GLY A 105 5.43 -5.74 29.05
CA GLY A 105 5.85 -4.34 29.03
C GLY A 105 4.78 -3.41 28.45
N SER A 106 5.21 -2.34 27.77
CA SER A 106 4.30 -1.37 27.15
C SER A 106 3.66 -1.93 25.89
N PHE A 107 2.51 -1.39 25.52
CA PHE A 107 1.85 -1.72 24.25
C PHE A 107 2.79 -1.52 23.04
N GLN A 108 3.51 -0.40 23.05
CA GLN A 108 4.47 -0.07 22.01
C GLN A 108 5.56 -1.14 21.85
N ASN A 109 6.13 -1.63 22.96
CA ASN A 109 7.14 -2.69 22.93
C ASN A 109 6.56 -4.00 22.37
N GLY A 110 5.29 -4.30 22.69
CA GLY A 110 4.60 -5.45 22.13
C GLY A 110 4.43 -5.35 20.61
N VAL A 111 3.99 -4.20 20.11
CA VAL A 111 3.88 -3.94 18.66
C VAL A 111 5.24 -4.02 17.97
N GLU A 112 6.26 -3.37 18.52
CA GLU A 112 7.62 -3.40 17.99
C GLU A 112 8.16 -4.84 17.88
N THR A 113 7.96 -5.65 18.92
CA THR A 113 8.38 -7.06 18.92
C THR A 113 7.69 -7.83 17.79
N LEU A 114 6.37 -7.69 17.64
CA LEU A 114 5.62 -8.37 16.58
C LEU A 114 6.07 -7.94 15.19
N LEU A 115 6.29 -6.65 14.97
CA LEU A 115 6.74 -6.11 13.68
C LEU A 115 8.17 -6.58 13.36
N ASN A 116 9.08 -6.52 14.33
CA ASN A 116 10.45 -6.96 14.14
C ASN A 116 10.53 -8.44 13.77
N GLU A 117 9.81 -9.31 14.49
CA GLU A 117 9.88 -10.75 14.26
C GLU A 117 9.19 -11.22 12.98
N ASN A 118 8.22 -10.48 12.46
CA ASN A 118 7.40 -10.95 11.34
C ASN A 118 7.59 -10.18 10.04
N ILE A 119 8.10 -8.93 10.10
CA ILE A 119 8.10 -8.00 8.97
C ILE A 119 9.48 -7.38 8.75
N ILE A 120 10.08 -6.80 9.80
CA ILE A 120 11.31 -5.99 9.69
C ILE A 120 12.55 -6.89 9.62
N SER A 121 12.67 -7.82 10.56
CA SER A 121 13.82 -8.72 10.71
C SER A 121 13.38 -10.16 11.00
N PRO A 122 12.50 -10.74 10.17
CA PRO A 122 12.02 -12.09 10.40
C PRO A 122 13.14 -13.12 10.20
N THR A 123 13.04 -14.26 10.89
CA THR A 123 13.98 -15.39 10.73
C THR A 123 13.97 -15.93 9.30
N ASP A 124 12.80 -15.97 8.65
CA ASP A 124 12.68 -16.28 7.23
C ASP A 124 12.71 -14.97 6.42
N ALA A 125 13.79 -14.76 5.66
CA ALA A 125 14.00 -13.56 4.87
C ALA A 125 12.88 -13.30 3.85
N ASN A 126 12.18 -14.33 3.35
CA ASN A 126 11.06 -14.17 2.42
C ASN A 126 9.84 -13.48 3.06
N ARG A 127 9.81 -13.38 4.37
CA ARG A 127 8.76 -12.71 5.13
C ARG A 127 9.02 -11.21 5.30
N LYS A 128 10.24 -10.76 5.05
CA LYS A 128 10.61 -9.35 5.18
C LYS A 128 9.79 -8.48 4.22
N ILE A 129 9.32 -7.35 4.71
CA ILE A 129 8.78 -6.27 3.88
C ILE A 129 9.86 -5.19 3.85
N GLU A 130 10.37 -4.91 2.65
CA GLU A 130 11.43 -3.91 2.47
C GLU A 130 10.90 -2.50 2.77
N ASN A 131 11.79 -1.63 3.18
CA ASN A 131 11.50 -0.24 3.53
C ASN A 131 10.49 -0.05 4.69
N PHE A 132 10.13 -1.13 5.41
CA PHE A 132 9.27 -1.04 6.57
C PHE A 132 10.10 -0.80 7.83
N ILE A 133 9.81 0.28 8.55
CA ILE A 133 10.47 0.65 9.80
C ILE A 133 9.43 0.88 10.89
N PHE A 134 9.79 0.55 12.13
CA PHE A 134 9.01 0.93 13.30
C PHE A 134 9.55 2.26 13.85
N LYS A 135 8.65 3.25 13.95
CA LYS A 135 8.95 4.52 14.62
C LYS A 135 8.23 4.60 15.96
N ALA A 136 8.98 4.62 17.04
CA ALA A 136 8.42 4.75 18.37
C ALA A 136 7.65 6.08 18.52
N SER A 137 6.47 6.03 19.13
CA SER A 137 5.74 7.23 19.52
C SER A 137 6.42 7.90 20.72
N THR A 138 6.39 9.22 20.76
CA THR A 138 6.80 9.99 21.92
C THR A 138 5.67 10.14 22.95
N ASP A 139 4.47 9.66 22.62
CA ASP A 139 3.32 9.69 23.51
C ASP A 139 3.48 8.63 24.60
N PRO A 140 3.42 9.01 25.89
CA PRO A 140 3.61 8.10 27.01
C PRO A 140 2.40 7.21 27.30
N TYR A 141 1.58 6.88 26.29
CA TYR A 141 0.44 6.00 26.46
C TYR A 141 0.90 4.57 26.80
N ILE A 142 0.97 4.29 28.09
CA ILE A 142 1.41 2.99 28.62
C ILE A 142 0.16 2.15 28.88
N VAL A 143 -0.19 1.27 27.95
CA VAL A 143 -1.09 0.15 28.24
C VAL A 143 -0.21 -1.04 28.60
N ALA A 144 -0.28 -1.50 29.84
CA ALA A 144 0.35 -2.74 30.23
C ALA A 144 -0.42 -3.90 29.60
N LEU A 145 0.22 -4.65 28.71
CA LEU A 145 -0.29 -5.92 28.23
C LEU A 145 -0.14 -6.95 29.39
N LYS A 146 -1.26 -7.53 29.81
CA LYS A 146 -1.30 -8.63 30.77
C LYS A 146 -1.32 -9.97 30.07
#